data_620e9db768f4f36ae604538c70632fc9
#
_entry.id   620e9db768f4f36ae604538c70632fc9
#
_cell.length_a   1.000
_cell.length_b   1.000
_cell.length_c   1.000
_cell.angle_alpha   90.00
_cell.angle_beta   90.00
_cell.angle_gamma   90.00
#
_symmetry.space_group_name_H-M   'P 1'
#
loop_
_entity.id
_entity.type
_entity.pdbx_description
1 polymer ?
#
loop_
_entity_poly.entity_id
_entity_poly.type
_entity_poly.pdbx_seq_one_letter_code
_entity_poly.pdbx_strand_id
1 'polypeptide(L)'
;TPDYLPNISPYIRRELNKTSQPGRTTTDYAVPYMWGTAGILYNRNFITPDEAGSWHCLWNSKNKGKILMKDSYRDAYGTAIIYAHARRLADGTVTVDQEQDLAQPHLERRCRMGHR
;
A
#
# COMPACT_ATOMS: atom_id res chain seq x y z
N THR A 1 1.18 -26.21 -17.31
CA THR A 1 0.57 -24.88 -17.15
C THR A 1 -0.94 -25.09 -17.02
N PRO A 2 -1.57 -24.60 -15.95
CA PRO A 2 -3.01 -24.80 -15.76
C PRO A 2 -3.84 -24.14 -16.87
N ASP A 3 -4.88 -24.81 -17.32
CA ASP A 3 -5.73 -24.36 -18.44
C ASP A 3 -6.45 -23.04 -18.18
N TYR A 4 -6.58 -22.62 -16.92
CA TYR A 4 -7.24 -21.38 -16.54
C TYR A 4 -6.34 -20.13 -16.61
N LEU A 5 -5.03 -20.27 -16.76
CA LEU A 5 -4.12 -19.13 -16.83
C LEU A 5 -4.46 -18.11 -17.93
N PRO A 6 -4.93 -18.51 -19.12
CA PRO A 6 -5.38 -17.56 -20.14
C PRO A 6 -6.54 -16.66 -19.72
N ASN A 7 -7.35 -17.12 -18.75
CA ASN A 7 -8.51 -16.38 -18.24
C ASN A 7 -8.12 -15.26 -17.25
N ILE A 8 -6.87 -15.27 -16.77
CA ILE A 8 -6.38 -14.25 -15.87
C ILE A 8 -5.86 -13.06 -16.66
N SER A 9 -6.27 -11.86 -16.27
CA SER A 9 -5.80 -10.62 -16.89
C SER A 9 -4.27 -10.62 -17.08
N PRO A 10 -3.76 -10.31 -18.28
CA PRO A 10 -2.32 -10.20 -18.51
C PRO A 10 -1.63 -9.19 -17.61
N TYR A 11 -2.34 -8.11 -17.25
CA TYR A 11 -1.85 -7.12 -16.29
C TYR A 11 -1.60 -7.75 -14.92
N ILE A 12 -2.59 -8.44 -14.37
CA ILE A 12 -2.50 -9.09 -13.05
C ILE A 12 -1.40 -10.16 -13.03
N ARG A 13 -1.27 -10.94 -14.11
CA ARG A 13 -0.17 -11.92 -14.24
C ARG A 13 1.20 -11.27 -14.19
N ARG A 14 1.38 -10.15 -14.90
CA ARG A 14 2.65 -9.40 -14.88
C ARG A 14 2.97 -8.86 -13.49
N GLU A 15 1.98 -8.27 -12.81
CA GLU A 15 2.18 -7.72 -11.46
C GLU A 15 2.51 -8.83 -10.46
N LEU A 16 1.81 -9.95 -10.53
CA LEU A 16 2.09 -11.11 -9.66
C LEU A 16 3.51 -11.67 -9.89
N ASN A 17 3.94 -11.73 -11.15
CA ASN A 17 5.26 -12.29 -11.48
C ASN A 17 6.44 -11.36 -11.13
N LYS A 18 6.20 -10.09 -10.79
CA LYS A 18 7.24 -9.22 -10.22
C LYS A 18 7.75 -9.71 -8.87
N THR A 19 6.97 -10.54 -8.17
CA THR A 19 7.36 -11.16 -6.88
C THR A 19 7.96 -12.54 -7.04
N SER A 20 8.34 -12.93 -8.26
CA SER A 20 8.90 -14.24 -8.55
C SER A 20 10.25 -14.48 -7.88
N GLN A 21 10.49 -15.72 -7.47
CA GLN A 21 11.77 -16.16 -6.97
C GLN A 21 12.71 -16.60 -8.13
N PRO A 22 14.02 -16.59 -7.94
CA PRO A 22 14.95 -17.09 -8.96
C PRO A 22 14.60 -18.50 -9.44
N GLY A 23 14.46 -18.66 -10.76
CA GLY A 23 14.17 -19.94 -11.40
C GLY A 23 12.71 -20.39 -11.40
N ARG A 24 11.78 -19.61 -10.82
CA ARG A 24 10.33 -19.94 -10.82
C ARG A 24 9.51 -18.67 -10.95
N THR A 25 8.48 -18.69 -11.79
CA THR A 25 7.50 -17.60 -11.83
C THR A 25 6.39 -17.82 -10.80
N THR A 26 5.88 -16.74 -10.22
CA THR A 26 4.83 -16.84 -9.21
C THR A 26 3.58 -17.54 -9.76
N THR A 27 3.28 -17.36 -11.04
CA THR A 27 2.15 -18.03 -11.70
C THR A 27 2.31 -19.54 -11.89
N ASP A 28 3.50 -20.11 -11.62
CA ASP A 28 3.72 -21.57 -11.66
C ASP A 28 3.09 -22.27 -10.44
N TYR A 29 2.90 -21.55 -9.33
CA TYR A 29 2.43 -22.12 -8.06
C TYR A 29 1.35 -21.30 -7.35
N ALA A 30 1.01 -20.13 -7.87
CA ALA A 30 -0.01 -19.25 -7.28
C ALA A 30 -0.99 -18.73 -8.33
N VAL A 31 -2.25 -18.63 -7.94
CA VAL A 31 -3.33 -18.09 -8.75
C VAL A 31 -3.88 -16.86 -8.06
N PRO A 32 -3.95 -15.69 -8.74
CA PRO A 32 -4.60 -14.52 -8.18
C PRO A 32 -6.12 -14.76 -8.12
N TYR A 33 -6.67 -14.66 -6.92
CA TYR A 33 -8.10 -14.86 -6.68
C TYR A 33 -8.85 -13.53 -6.69
N MET A 34 -8.37 -12.55 -5.94
CA MET A 34 -8.96 -11.22 -5.88
C MET A 34 -7.88 -10.17 -5.64
N TRP A 35 -8.19 -8.95 -5.99
CA TRP A 35 -7.37 -7.79 -5.68
C TRP A 35 -8.26 -6.64 -5.22
N GLY A 36 -7.66 -5.68 -4.57
CA GLY A 36 -8.36 -4.49 -4.11
C GLY A 36 -7.40 -3.34 -3.92
N THR A 37 -7.95 -2.18 -3.64
CA THR A 37 -7.21 -0.96 -3.33
C THR A 37 -7.50 -0.51 -1.91
N ALA A 38 -6.51 0.11 -1.27
CA ALA A 38 -6.70 0.83 -0.03
C ALA A 38 -6.89 2.33 -0.32
N GLY A 39 -7.76 2.96 0.44
CA GLY A 39 -8.04 4.39 0.27
C GLY A 39 -8.54 5.01 1.57
N ILE A 40 -8.72 6.32 1.54
CA ILE A 40 -9.19 7.10 2.68
C ILE A 40 -10.68 7.35 2.50
N LEU A 41 -11.48 6.88 3.48
CA LEU A 41 -12.86 7.30 3.64
C LEU A 41 -12.91 8.44 4.65
N TYR A 42 -13.52 9.54 4.30
CA TYR A 42 -13.56 10.73 5.15
C TYR A 42 -14.94 11.39 5.20
N ASN A 43 -15.19 12.08 6.30
CA ASN A 43 -16.40 12.89 6.46
C ASN A 43 -16.15 14.31 5.94
N ARG A 44 -16.88 14.70 4.90
CA ARG A 44 -16.77 16.02 4.25
C ARG A 44 -17.07 17.20 5.17
N ASN A 45 -17.81 16.98 6.25
CA ASN A 45 -18.12 18.05 7.20
C ASN A 45 -16.91 18.47 8.05
N PHE A 46 -15.88 17.64 8.11
CA PHE A 46 -14.71 17.86 8.96
C PHE A 46 -13.39 17.95 8.19
N ILE A 47 -13.32 17.32 7.02
CA ILE A 47 -12.09 17.25 6.20
C ILE A 47 -12.44 17.60 4.77
N THR A 48 -11.64 18.48 4.16
CA THR A 48 -11.82 18.86 2.76
C THR A 48 -11.30 17.78 1.82
N PRO A 49 -11.80 17.70 0.57
CA PRO A 49 -11.29 16.77 -0.43
C PRO A 49 -9.80 16.92 -0.69
N ASP A 50 -9.26 18.13 -0.64
CA ASP A 50 -7.84 18.41 -0.84
C ASP A 50 -6.99 17.82 0.29
N GLU A 51 -7.43 17.94 1.54
CA GLU A 51 -6.77 17.32 2.70
C GLU A 51 -6.81 15.79 2.62
N ALA A 52 -7.93 15.21 2.18
CA ALA A 52 -8.11 13.77 2.05
C ALA A 52 -7.42 13.17 0.81
N GLY A 53 -6.99 13.99 -0.13
CA GLY A 53 -6.29 13.57 -1.35
C GLY A 53 -4.87 13.05 -1.13
N SER A 54 -4.37 13.10 0.10
CA SER A 54 -3.04 12.61 0.47
C SER A 54 -3.08 11.79 1.75
N TRP A 55 -2.23 10.79 1.83
CA TRP A 55 -2.01 10.01 3.05
C TRP A 55 -1.55 10.88 4.23
N HIS A 56 -1.03 12.09 3.96
CA HIS A 56 -0.62 13.05 4.99
C HIS A 56 -1.72 13.34 6.01
N CYS A 57 -2.98 13.30 5.63
CA CYS A 57 -4.10 13.58 6.54
C CYS A 57 -4.13 12.61 7.74
N LEU A 58 -3.59 11.40 7.62
CA LEU A 58 -3.51 10.43 8.71
C LEU A 58 -2.47 10.81 9.78
N TRP A 59 -1.47 11.61 9.41
CA TRP A 59 -0.42 12.07 10.32
C TRP A 59 -0.61 13.52 10.79
N ASN A 60 -1.65 14.17 10.34
CA ASN A 60 -1.96 15.52 10.79
C ASN A 60 -2.50 15.48 12.23
N SER A 61 -1.86 16.22 13.14
CA SER A 61 -2.23 16.29 14.55
C SER A 61 -3.67 16.77 14.79
N LYS A 62 -4.22 17.55 13.87
CA LYS A 62 -5.61 18.01 13.84
C LYS A 62 -6.62 16.85 13.87
N ASN A 63 -6.24 15.71 13.29
CA ASN A 63 -7.09 14.52 13.17
C ASN A 63 -6.85 13.50 14.30
N LYS A 64 -6.03 13.84 15.30
CA LYS A 64 -5.71 12.94 16.42
C LYS A 64 -6.99 12.49 17.13
N GLY A 65 -7.10 11.18 17.35
CA GLY A 65 -8.25 10.57 18.01
C GLY A 65 -9.52 10.43 17.17
N LYS A 66 -9.46 10.79 15.88
CA LYS A 66 -10.58 10.72 14.93
C LYS A 66 -10.30 9.81 13.73
N ILE A 67 -9.24 9.01 13.80
CA ILE A 67 -8.80 8.12 12.73
C ILE A 67 -9.13 6.70 13.11
N LEU A 68 -9.81 6.00 12.22
CA LEU A 68 -9.97 4.56 12.25
C LEU A 68 -9.06 3.96 11.19
N MET A 69 -8.25 2.99 11.58
CA MET A 69 -7.40 2.25 10.68
C MET A 69 -7.80 0.79 10.70
N LYS A 70 -7.79 0.16 9.52
CA LYS A 70 -8.05 -1.27 9.37
C LYS A 70 -7.06 -2.06 10.23
N ASP A 71 -7.56 -3.05 10.95
CA ASP A 71 -6.75 -3.97 11.74
C ASP A 71 -6.06 -5.00 10.82
N SER A 72 -5.12 -4.50 10.03
CA SER A 72 -4.26 -5.27 9.15
C SER A 72 -2.89 -4.62 9.13
N TYR A 73 -1.91 -5.31 9.70
CA TYR A 73 -0.54 -4.77 9.74
C TYR A 73 0.02 -4.50 8.33
N ARG A 74 -0.32 -5.32 7.34
CA ARG A 74 0.15 -5.14 5.95
C ARG A 74 -0.39 -3.85 5.34
N ASP A 75 -1.68 -3.58 5.51
CA ASP A 75 -2.31 -2.36 4.99
C ASP A 75 -1.79 -1.12 5.73
N ALA A 76 -1.68 -1.20 7.06
CA ALA A 76 -1.22 -0.09 7.90
C ALA A 76 0.26 0.26 7.65
N TYR A 77 1.15 -0.73 7.67
CA TYR A 77 2.56 -0.52 7.37
C TYR A 77 2.79 -0.15 5.92
N GLY A 78 2.09 -0.78 4.98
CA GLY A 78 2.15 -0.43 3.56
C GLY A 78 1.80 1.04 3.32
N THR A 79 0.75 1.53 3.94
CA THR A 79 0.35 2.94 3.88
C THR A 79 1.43 3.86 4.47
N ALA A 80 2.01 3.49 5.61
CA ALA A 80 3.07 4.27 6.24
C ALA A 80 4.35 4.32 5.39
N ILE A 81 4.74 3.20 4.79
CA ILE A 81 5.88 3.10 3.87
C ILE A 81 5.65 3.99 2.64
N ILE A 82 4.49 3.89 2.01
CA ILE A 82 4.13 4.73 0.86
C ILE A 82 4.20 6.20 1.24
N TYR A 83 3.62 6.58 2.37
CA TYR A 83 3.66 7.98 2.83
C TYR A 83 5.07 8.49 3.07
N ALA A 84 5.92 7.68 3.70
CA ALA A 84 7.26 8.11 4.10
C ALA A 84 8.26 8.12 2.95
N HIS A 85 8.15 7.18 2.01
CA HIS A 85 9.24 6.84 1.09
C HIS A 85 8.83 6.75 -0.38
N ALA A 86 7.53 6.83 -0.70
CA ALA A 86 7.11 6.81 -2.09
C ALA A 86 7.66 8.03 -2.84
N ARG A 87 8.34 7.77 -3.94
CA ARG A 87 8.86 8.79 -4.86
C ARG A 87 8.22 8.63 -6.21
N ARG A 88 7.77 9.75 -6.76
CA ARG A 88 7.30 9.79 -8.15
C ARG A 88 8.49 10.02 -9.07
N LEU A 89 8.70 9.12 -10.00
CA LEU A 89 9.70 9.24 -11.04
C LEU A 89 9.23 10.19 -12.16
N ALA A 90 10.16 10.61 -13.01
CA ALA A 90 9.87 11.52 -14.13
C ALA A 90 8.86 10.96 -15.15
N ASP A 91 8.76 9.63 -15.27
CA ASP A 91 7.80 8.92 -16.11
C ASP A 91 6.40 8.78 -15.48
N GLY A 92 6.21 9.31 -14.26
CA GLY A 92 4.97 9.23 -13.50
C GLY A 92 4.78 7.97 -12.68
N THR A 93 5.70 7.00 -12.76
CA THR A 93 5.68 5.80 -11.90
C THR A 93 6.04 6.15 -10.46
N VAL A 94 5.50 5.37 -9.51
CA VAL A 94 5.80 5.51 -8.09
C VAL A 94 6.65 4.33 -7.65
N THR A 95 7.78 4.59 -7.03
CA THR A 95 8.65 3.56 -6.45
C THR A 95 8.76 3.74 -4.95
N VAL A 96 8.96 2.64 -4.26
CA VAL A 96 9.26 2.58 -2.83
C VAL A 96 10.46 1.65 -2.65
N ASP A 97 11.52 2.14 -2.01
CA ASP A 97 12.65 1.32 -1.65
C ASP A 97 12.33 0.54 -0.37
N GLN A 98 11.83 -0.67 -0.55
CA GLN A 98 11.37 -1.52 0.56
C GLN A 98 12.50 -2.05 1.45
N GLU A 99 13.70 -2.24 0.91
CA GLU A 99 14.81 -2.83 1.68
C GLU A 99 15.38 -1.85 2.72
N GLN A 100 15.49 -0.59 2.37
CA GLN A 100 15.96 0.43 3.30
C GLN A 100 14.93 0.78 4.38
N ASP A 101 13.64 0.65 4.06
CA ASP A 101 12.55 1.11 4.90
C ASP A 101 12.18 0.14 6.00
N LEU A 102 12.25 -1.17 5.74
CA LEU A 102 12.00 -2.20 6.75
C LEU A 102 13.06 -2.23 7.87
N ALA A 103 14.25 -1.68 7.61
CA ALA A 103 15.34 -1.60 8.58
C ALA A 103 15.26 -0.39 9.52
N GLN A 104 14.28 0.51 9.37
CA GLN A 104 14.23 1.77 10.12
C GLN A 104 13.22 1.76 11.27
N PRO A 105 13.70 1.79 12.54
CA PRO A 105 12.82 1.69 13.74
C PRO A 105 11.85 2.87 13.94
N HIS A 106 11.99 3.96 13.20
CA HIS A 106 11.10 5.11 13.33
C HIS A 106 9.73 4.93 12.64
N LEU A 107 9.58 3.97 11.73
CA LEU A 107 8.28 3.62 11.15
C LEU A 107 7.31 3.10 12.21
N GLU A 108 7.78 2.33 13.18
CA GLU A 108 6.96 1.85 14.29
C GLU A 108 6.40 2.99 15.15
N ARG A 109 7.18 4.05 15.34
CA ARG A 109 6.72 5.22 16.13
C ARG A 109 5.63 6.00 15.41
N ARG A 110 5.70 6.11 14.08
CA ARG A 110 4.66 6.79 13.29
C ARG A 110 3.35 6.03 13.27
N CYS A 111 3.39 4.71 13.16
CA CYS A 111 2.20 3.87 13.23
C CYS A 111 1.55 3.89 14.62
N ARG A 112 2.34 3.90 15.72
CA ARG A 112 1.80 3.95 17.08
C ARG A 112 1.13 5.28 17.44
N MET A 113 1.54 6.38 16.83
CA MET A 113 0.90 7.69 17.09
C MET A 113 -0.50 7.83 16.46
N GLY A 114 -0.90 6.94 15.56
CA GLY A 114 -2.25 6.88 15.01
C GLY A 114 -3.26 6.15 15.91
N HIS A 115 -2.80 5.42 16.93
CA HIS A 115 -3.66 4.61 17.83
C HIS A 115 -4.01 5.25 19.18
N ARG A 116 -3.73 6.55 19.37
CA ARG A 116 -4.13 7.25 20.60
C ARG A 116 -5.13 8.36 20.33
#